data_16b3cdbc66b27dcb93079022d89cd1f2
#
_entry.id   16b3cdbc66b27dcb93079022d89cd1f2
#
_cell.length_a   1.000
_cell.length_b   1.000
_cell.length_c   1.000
_cell.angle_alpha   90.00
_cell.angle_beta   90.00
_cell.angle_gamma   90.00
#
_symmetry.space_group_name_H-M   'P 1'
#
loop_
_entity.id
_entity.type
_entity.pdbx_description
1 polymer ?
#
loop_
_entity_poly.entity_id
_entity_poly.type
_entity_poly.pdbx_seq_one_letter_code
_entity_poly.pdbx_strand_id
1 'polypeptide(L)'
;FSFGTYHVHTIVSCFLSFWGLTFIYKSILLIIQEKSKLLFVVIFLIPSVLFWSSMVFKESLVFLGLGLVLYHSRIGLQKSYSSSSVFYLIIGFLFMFFIKPYLLFCILPALFSNAIFIRLNRPRIILVYLFVFSFLFFLVIGIHSLFPTYDLVKKLNDKQELYNKSARGGVYL
;
A
#
# COMPACT_ATOMS: atom_id res chain seq x y z
N PHE A 1 6.53 -21.67 11.83
CA PHE A 1 5.55 -21.78 12.93
C PHE A 1 4.18 -22.34 12.51
N SER A 2 4.08 -23.16 11.47
CA SER A 2 2.78 -23.68 10.97
C SER A 2 2.55 -25.15 11.30
N PHE A 3 3.44 -25.78 12.07
CA PHE A 3 3.41 -27.24 12.30
C PHE A 3 3.17 -28.08 11.02
N GLY A 4 3.58 -27.59 9.84
CA GLY A 4 3.40 -28.22 8.55
C GLY A 4 1.97 -28.18 7.99
N THR A 5 1.03 -27.46 8.64
CA THR A 5 -0.37 -27.41 8.21
C THR A 5 -0.69 -26.10 7.45
N TYR A 6 -1.12 -26.23 6.20
CA TYR A 6 -1.55 -25.12 5.34
C TYR A 6 -2.68 -24.29 5.98
N HIS A 7 -3.59 -24.93 6.68
CA HIS A 7 -4.75 -24.28 7.34
C HIS A 7 -4.35 -23.21 8.36
N VAL A 8 -3.29 -23.44 9.13
CA VAL A 8 -2.81 -22.45 10.11
C VAL A 8 -2.31 -21.18 9.41
N HIS A 9 -1.58 -21.33 8.31
CA HIS A 9 -1.13 -20.17 7.52
C HIS A 9 -2.30 -19.38 6.94
N THR A 10 -3.32 -20.09 6.44
CA THR A 10 -4.53 -19.46 5.89
C THR A 10 -5.26 -18.64 6.96
N ILE A 11 -5.48 -19.22 8.14
CA ILE A 11 -6.15 -18.52 9.24
C ILE A 11 -5.39 -17.24 9.64
N VAL A 12 -4.07 -17.34 9.81
CA VAL A 12 -3.25 -16.19 10.17
C VAL A 12 -3.30 -15.11 9.06
N SER A 13 -3.21 -15.52 7.80
CA SER A 13 -3.28 -14.59 6.65
C SER A 13 -4.63 -13.89 6.57
N CYS A 14 -5.72 -14.62 6.74
CA CYS A 14 -7.07 -14.05 6.79
C CYS A 14 -7.24 -13.06 7.94
N PHE A 15 -6.72 -13.38 9.11
CA PHE A 15 -6.77 -12.49 10.27
C PHE A 15 -6.00 -11.18 10.03
N LEU A 16 -4.78 -11.26 9.47
CA LEU A 16 -3.97 -10.10 9.14
C LEU A 16 -4.65 -9.21 8.08
N SER A 17 -5.21 -9.82 7.03
CA SER A 17 -5.96 -9.12 6.00
C SER A 17 -7.18 -8.41 6.58
N PHE A 18 -7.96 -9.12 7.39
CA PHE A 18 -9.16 -8.56 8.03
C PHE A 18 -8.81 -7.36 8.91
N TRP A 19 -7.72 -7.46 9.67
CA TRP A 19 -7.23 -6.36 10.49
C TRP A 19 -6.81 -5.16 9.64
N GLY A 20 -6.09 -5.40 8.55
CA GLY A 20 -5.72 -4.37 7.57
C GLY A 20 -6.95 -3.67 6.96
N LEU A 21 -7.93 -4.45 6.48
CA LEU A 21 -9.18 -3.92 5.94
C LEU A 21 -9.97 -3.10 6.98
N THR A 22 -9.94 -3.51 8.25
CA THR A 22 -10.55 -2.75 9.34
C THR A 22 -9.90 -1.38 9.53
N PHE A 23 -8.58 -1.27 9.41
CA PHE A 23 -7.89 0.03 9.46
C PHE A 23 -8.20 0.88 8.22
N ILE A 24 -8.29 0.28 7.04
CA ILE A 24 -8.73 0.99 5.82
C ILE A 24 -10.14 1.54 6.01
N TYR A 25 -11.07 0.72 6.49
CA TYR A 25 -12.43 1.14 6.79
C TYR A 25 -12.49 2.33 7.77
N LYS A 26 -11.75 2.23 8.88
CA LYS A 26 -11.65 3.32 9.87
C LYS A 26 -11.05 4.59 9.28
N SER A 27 -10.04 4.47 8.41
CA SER A 27 -9.42 5.62 7.74
C SER A 27 -10.43 6.35 6.85
N ILE A 28 -11.25 5.62 6.10
CA ILE A 28 -12.27 6.20 5.22
C ILE A 28 -13.42 6.82 6.05
N LEU A 29 -13.82 6.19 7.15
CA LEU A 29 -14.80 6.78 8.06
C LEU A 29 -14.36 8.14 8.62
N LEU A 30 -13.07 8.32 8.89
CA LEU A 30 -12.53 9.62 9.32
C LEU A 30 -12.63 10.71 8.23
N ILE A 31 -12.78 10.31 6.96
CA ILE A 31 -12.95 11.24 5.84
C ILE A 31 -14.42 11.57 5.62
N ILE A 32 -15.27 10.55 5.55
CA ILE A 32 -16.71 10.68 5.20
C ILE A 32 -17.53 11.17 6.39
N GLN A 33 -17.08 10.87 7.61
CA GLN A 33 -17.76 11.20 8.87
C GLN A 33 -19.17 10.57 9.05
N GLU A 34 -19.59 9.73 8.11
CA GLU A 34 -20.87 9.02 8.13
C GLU A 34 -20.65 7.51 8.08
N LYS A 35 -21.41 6.79 8.94
CA LYS A 35 -21.42 5.32 8.94
C LYS A 35 -22.34 4.84 7.83
N SER A 36 -21.80 4.47 6.69
CA SER A 36 -22.55 3.90 5.57
C SER A 36 -22.43 2.38 5.56
N LYS A 37 -23.57 1.66 5.51
CA LYS A 37 -23.59 0.22 5.28
C LYS A 37 -22.96 -0.16 3.94
N LEU A 38 -23.11 0.71 2.94
CA LEU A 38 -22.53 0.54 1.62
C LEU A 38 -21.01 0.54 1.67
N LEU A 39 -20.40 1.40 2.50
CA LEU A 39 -18.96 1.44 2.70
C LEU A 39 -18.43 0.10 3.27
N PHE A 40 -19.15 -0.48 4.21
CA PHE A 40 -18.80 -1.78 4.75
C PHE A 40 -18.86 -2.87 3.67
N VAL A 41 -19.92 -2.92 2.89
CA VAL A 41 -20.08 -3.87 1.78
C VAL A 41 -18.96 -3.72 0.76
N VAL A 42 -18.64 -2.48 0.37
CA VAL A 42 -17.59 -2.19 -0.62
C VAL A 42 -16.20 -2.62 -0.12
N ILE A 43 -15.88 -2.44 1.14
CA ILE A 43 -14.53 -2.77 1.64
C ILE A 43 -14.39 -4.26 1.95
N PHE A 44 -15.41 -4.90 2.51
CA PHE A 44 -15.30 -6.27 3.02
C PHE A 44 -15.91 -7.34 2.10
N LEU A 45 -16.90 -6.99 1.27
CA LEU A 45 -17.68 -7.98 0.52
C LEU A 45 -17.47 -7.94 -1.00
N ILE A 46 -16.59 -7.07 -1.53
CA ILE A 46 -16.22 -7.14 -2.95
C ILE A 46 -15.50 -8.46 -3.20
N PRO A 47 -15.92 -9.24 -4.20
CA PRO A 47 -15.37 -10.58 -4.48
C PRO A 47 -13.85 -10.60 -4.66
N SER A 48 -13.29 -9.58 -5.31
CA SER A 48 -11.83 -9.47 -5.48
C SER A 48 -11.10 -9.29 -4.14
N VAL A 49 -11.65 -8.48 -3.23
CA VAL A 49 -11.06 -8.28 -1.89
C VAL A 49 -11.14 -9.57 -1.10
N LEU A 50 -12.28 -10.24 -1.10
CA LEU A 50 -12.47 -11.54 -0.44
C LEU A 50 -11.49 -12.59 -0.96
N PHE A 51 -11.33 -12.67 -2.27
CA PHE A 51 -10.41 -13.61 -2.91
C PHE A 51 -8.95 -13.37 -2.46
N TRP A 52 -8.46 -12.14 -2.58
CA TRP A 52 -7.07 -11.83 -2.25
C TRP A 52 -6.78 -11.80 -0.74
N SER A 53 -7.79 -11.56 0.09
CA SER A 53 -7.67 -11.56 1.55
C SER A 53 -7.77 -12.94 2.20
N SER A 54 -8.37 -13.93 1.51
CA SER A 54 -8.63 -15.27 2.06
C SER A 54 -7.53 -16.29 1.79
N MET A 55 -6.57 -15.98 0.92
CA MET A 55 -5.49 -16.89 0.56
C MET A 55 -4.18 -16.57 1.31
N VAL A 56 -3.28 -17.58 1.38
CA VAL A 56 -1.94 -17.44 1.96
C VAL A 56 -1.03 -16.72 0.95
N PHE A 57 -1.29 -15.43 0.76
CA PHE A 57 -0.50 -14.59 -0.13
C PHE A 57 0.20 -13.47 0.63
N LYS A 58 1.22 -12.90 -0.01
CA LYS A 58 1.89 -11.68 0.45
C LYS A 58 0.93 -10.48 0.54
N GLU A 59 -0.19 -10.53 -0.17
CA GLU A 59 -1.26 -9.54 -0.18
C GLU A 59 -1.88 -9.29 1.19
N SER A 60 -1.96 -10.31 2.03
CA SER A 60 -2.47 -10.19 3.41
C SER A 60 -1.67 -9.17 4.24
N LEU A 61 -0.35 -9.24 4.12
CA LEU A 61 0.55 -8.29 4.79
C LEU A 61 0.52 -6.90 4.13
N VAL A 62 0.27 -6.85 2.82
CA VAL A 62 0.09 -5.57 2.11
C VAL A 62 -1.17 -4.86 2.58
N PHE A 63 -2.30 -5.57 2.74
CA PHE A 63 -3.52 -4.99 3.30
C PHE A 63 -3.30 -4.47 4.71
N LEU A 64 -2.56 -5.22 5.55
CA LEU A 64 -2.22 -4.76 6.88
C LEU A 64 -1.35 -3.49 6.85
N GLY A 65 -0.26 -3.50 6.07
CA GLY A 65 0.64 -2.37 5.92
C GLY A 65 -0.08 -1.12 5.40
N LEU A 66 -0.88 -1.28 4.34
CA LEU A 66 -1.70 -0.21 3.76
C LEU A 66 -2.68 0.37 4.78
N GLY A 67 -3.40 -0.50 5.48
CA GLY A 67 -4.35 -0.08 6.52
C GLY A 67 -3.70 0.72 7.64
N LEU A 68 -2.57 0.24 8.15
CA LEU A 68 -1.79 0.94 9.17
C LEU A 68 -1.34 2.32 8.69
N VAL A 69 -0.76 2.41 7.48
CA VAL A 69 -0.27 3.67 6.91
C VAL A 69 -1.42 4.66 6.73
N LEU A 70 -2.53 4.26 6.11
CA LEU A 70 -3.66 5.15 5.86
C LEU A 70 -4.32 5.65 7.14
N TYR A 71 -4.53 4.76 8.11
CA TYR A 71 -5.23 5.11 9.35
C TYR A 71 -4.37 6.02 10.25
N HIS A 72 -3.11 5.63 10.50
CA HIS A 72 -2.24 6.38 11.40
C HIS A 72 -1.74 7.68 10.80
N SER A 73 -1.55 7.78 9.47
CA SER A 73 -1.28 9.05 8.81
C SER A 73 -2.45 10.02 8.99
N ARG A 74 -3.68 9.53 8.87
CA ARG A 74 -4.87 10.37 9.03
C ARG A 74 -5.05 10.88 10.46
N ILE A 75 -4.89 10.01 11.45
CA ILE A 75 -4.95 10.41 12.86
C ILE A 75 -3.86 11.43 13.19
N GLY A 76 -2.64 11.19 12.73
CA GLY A 76 -1.53 12.11 12.97
C GLY A 76 -1.77 13.50 12.40
N LEU A 77 -2.40 13.60 11.23
CA LEU A 77 -2.73 14.87 10.60
C LEU A 77 -3.88 15.60 11.32
N GLN A 78 -4.83 14.88 11.93
CA GLN A 78 -5.99 15.49 12.60
C GLN A 78 -5.74 15.82 14.07
N LYS A 79 -5.03 14.95 14.82
CA LYS A 79 -4.91 15.03 16.29
C LYS A 79 -3.51 15.28 16.81
N SER A 80 -2.50 15.43 15.93
CA SER A 80 -1.09 15.34 16.29
C SER A 80 -0.56 13.89 16.37
N TYR A 81 0.73 13.75 16.08
CA TYR A 81 1.38 12.44 16.08
C TYR A 81 1.71 11.98 17.51
N SER A 82 1.02 10.94 17.97
CA SER A 82 1.42 10.20 19.17
C SER A 82 2.57 9.24 18.83
N SER A 83 3.45 8.95 19.80
CA SER A 83 4.54 7.98 19.63
C SER A 83 4.03 6.62 19.11
N SER A 84 2.90 6.15 19.61
CA SER A 84 2.26 4.92 19.12
C SER A 84 1.84 5.01 17.66
N SER A 85 1.30 6.15 17.21
CA SER A 85 0.90 6.34 15.82
C SER A 85 2.09 6.32 14.88
N VAL A 86 3.20 6.94 15.27
CA VAL A 86 4.45 6.92 14.50
C VAL A 86 5.01 5.51 14.40
N PHE A 87 4.99 4.75 15.49
CA PHE A 87 5.44 3.35 15.50
C PHE A 87 4.65 2.48 14.51
N TYR A 88 3.32 2.55 14.53
CA TYR A 88 2.48 1.81 13.59
C TYR A 88 2.64 2.27 12.14
N LEU A 89 2.88 3.55 11.91
CA LEU A 89 3.24 4.08 10.60
C LEU A 89 4.51 3.45 10.05
N ILE A 90 5.57 3.42 10.87
CA ILE A 90 6.86 2.83 10.49
C ILE A 90 6.68 1.35 10.15
N ILE A 91 5.96 0.59 10.99
CA ILE A 91 5.66 -0.83 10.72
C ILE A 91 4.92 -1.00 9.40
N GLY A 92 3.89 -0.19 9.15
CA GLY A 92 3.14 -0.23 7.90
C GLY A 92 4.00 0.06 6.67
N PHE A 93 4.88 1.07 6.74
CA PHE A 93 5.84 1.36 5.68
C PHE A 93 6.84 0.23 5.46
N LEU A 94 7.35 -0.39 6.53
CA LEU A 94 8.27 -1.52 6.43
C LEU A 94 7.61 -2.71 5.73
N PHE A 95 6.38 -3.08 6.10
CA PHE A 95 5.66 -4.16 5.41
C PHE A 95 5.50 -3.88 3.92
N MET A 96 5.11 -2.66 3.55
CA MET A 96 4.94 -2.30 2.15
C MET A 96 6.28 -2.26 1.41
N PHE A 97 7.33 -1.75 2.02
CA PHE A 97 8.66 -1.66 1.40
C PHE A 97 9.23 -3.04 1.08
N PHE A 98 9.15 -3.99 2.03
CA PHE A 98 9.71 -5.33 1.81
C PHE A 98 8.89 -6.20 0.87
N ILE A 99 7.56 -6.01 0.82
CA ILE A 99 6.69 -6.88 0.04
C ILE A 99 6.44 -6.32 -1.36
N LYS A 100 6.05 -5.05 -1.46
CA LYS A 100 5.70 -4.39 -2.72
C LYS A 100 6.14 -2.92 -2.71
N PRO A 101 7.42 -2.62 -2.92
CA PRO A 101 7.95 -1.26 -2.84
C PRO A 101 7.27 -0.28 -3.83
N TYR A 102 6.79 -0.77 -4.97
CA TYR A 102 6.08 0.07 -5.94
C TYR A 102 4.77 0.67 -5.40
N LEU A 103 4.11 0.01 -4.44
CA LEU A 103 2.93 0.58 -3.79
C LEU A 103 3.25 1.82 -2.96
N LEU A 104 4.45 1.90 -2.38
CA LEU A 104 4.89 3.11 -1.69
C LEU A 104 4.96 4.30 -2.63
N PHE A 105 5.51 4.11 -3.84
CA PHE A 105 5.56 5.17 -4.84
C PHE A 105 4.18 5.67 -5.24
N CYS A 106 3.16 4.80 -5.22
CA CYS A 106 1.78 5.20 -5.49
C CYS A 106 1.11 5.92 -4.31
N ILE A 107 1.41 5.52 -3.08
CA ILE A 107 0.75 6.04 -1.87
C ILE A 107 1.39 7.32 -1.36
N LEU A 108 2.71 7.45 -1.46
CA LEU A 108 3.43 8.65 -1.01
C LEU A 108 2.85 9.95 -1.58
N PRO A 109 2.59 10.08 -2.89
CA PRO A 109 1.95 11.30 -3.43
C PRO A 109 0.62 11.61 -2.78
N ALA A 110 -0.21 10.58 -2.56
CA ALA A 110 -1.51 10.74 -1.95
C ALA A 110 -1.42 11.20 -0.48
N LEU A 111 -0.47 10.65 0.29
CA LEU A 111 -0.23 11.06 1.67
C LEU A 111 0.29 12.50 1.75
N PHE A 112 1.25 12.88 0.92
CA PHE A 112 1.78 14.24 0.86
C PHE A 112 0.71 15.24 0.44
N SER A 113 -0.06 14.94 -0.61
CA SER A 113 -1.15 15.80 -1.06
C SER A 113 -2.22 15.99 0.02
N ASN A 114 -2.56 14.92 0.74
CA ASN A 114 -3.50 15.00 1.85
C ASN A 114 -2.95 15.85 3.03
N ALA A 115 -1.66 15.71 3.34
CA ALA A 115 -1.00 16.52 4.37
C ALA A 115 -0.98 18.03 4.01
N ILE A 116 -0.66 18.35 2.76
CA ILE A 116 -0.68 19.72 2.24
C ILE A 116 -2.11 20.27 2.25
N PHE A 117 -3.10 19.49 1.83
CA PHE A 117 -4.49 19.88 1.82
C PHE A 117 -5.03 20.28 3.20
N ILE A 118 -4.70 19.48 4.22
CA ILE A 118 -5.13 19.78 5.60
C ILE A 118 -4.45 21.04 6.14
N ARG A 119 -3.18 21.29 5.80
CA ARG A 119 -2.43 22.45 6.28
C ARG A 119 -2.78 23.76 5.58
N LEU A 120 -3.07 23.74 4.29
CA LEU A 120 -3.28 24.94 3.47
C LEU A 120 -4.74 25.40 3.35
N ASN A 121 -5.65 24.81 4.14
CA ASN A 121 -7.05 25.26 4.25
C ASN A 121 -7.75 25.48 2.89
N ARG A 122 -7.81 24.45 2.06
CA ARG A 122 -8.44 24.37 0.73
C ARG A 122 -7.64 24.91 -0.48
N PRO A 123 -6.42 24.46 -0.74
CA PRO A 123 -5.84 24.67 -2.06
C PRO A 123 -6.65 23.87 -3.12
N ARG A 124 -6.50 24.26 -4.37
CA ARG A 124 -7.08 23.49 -5.48
C ARG A 124 -6.48 22.08 -5.47
N ILE A 125 -7.22 21.11 -4.96
CA ILE A 125 -6.78 19.71 -4.72
C ILE A 125 -6.07 19.13 -5.94
N ILE A 126 -6.64 19.33 -7.13
CA ILE A 126 -6.11 18.83 -8.40
C ILE A 126 -4.70 19.37 -8.66
N LEU A 127 -4.45 20.64 -8.41
CA LEU A 127 -3.12 21.23 -8.62
C LEU A 127 -2.08 20.68 -7.65
N VAL A 128 -2.48 20.41 -6.39
CA VAL A 128 -1.57 19.81 -5.40
C VAL A 128 -1.20 18.39 -5.80
N TYR A 129 -2.17 17.57 -6.24
CA TYR A 129 -1.88 16.22 -6.73
C TYR A 129 -0.97 16.25 -7.96
N LEU A 130 -1.25 17.12 -8.92
CA LEU A 130 -0.47 17.25 -10.14
C LEU A 130 0.97 17.68 -9.84
N PHE A 131 1.14 18.65 -8.94
CA PHE A 131 2.46 19.13 -8.51
C PHE A 131 3.26 18.02 -7.79
N VAL A 132 2.65 17.31 -6.83
CA VAL A 132 3.34 16.25 -6.10
C VAL A 132 3.69 15.08 -7.00
N PHE A 133 2.80 14.70 -7.93
CA PHE A 133 3.07 13.65 -8.92
C PHE A 133 4.20 14.05 -9.87
N SER A 134 4.16 15.28 -10.39
CA SER A 134 5.22 15.82 -11.25
C SER A 134 6.56 15.86 -10.52
N PHE A 135 6.58 16.35 -9.28
CA PHE A 135 7.80 16.40 -8.47
C PHE A 135 8.40 15.01 -8.22
N LEU A 136 7.59 14.02 -7.88
CA LEU A 136 8.08 12.65 -7.72
C LEU A 136 8.57 12.03 -9.01
N PHE A 137 7.92 12.31 -10.13
CA PHE A 137 8.36 11.87 -11.45
C PHE A 137 9.74 12.44 -11.80
N PHE A 138 9.94 13.75 -11.59
CA PHE A 138 11.25 14.39 -11.78
C PHE A 138 12.32 13.86 -10.82
N LEU A 139 11.94 13.54 -9.56
CA LEU A 139 12.85 12.91 -8.60
C LEU A 139 13.35 11.55 -9.09
N VAL A 140 12.45 10.72 -9.61
CA VAL A 140 12.81 9.39 -10.14
C VAL A 140 13.76 9.52 -11.34
N ILE A 141 13.49 10.46 -12.26
CA ILE A 141 14.37 10.73 -13.42
C ILE A 141 15.71 11.28 -12.94
N GLY A 142 15.71 12.21 -11.99
CA GLY A 142 16.93 12.80 -11.44
C GLY A 142 17.82 11.78 -10.74
N ILE A 143 17.25 10.84 -9.99
CA ILE A 143 18.00 9.74 -9.36
C ILE A 143 18.60 8.83 -10.42
N HIS A 144 17.88 8.52 -11.50
CA HIS A 144 18.38 7.74 -12.61
C HIS A 144 19.58 8.44 -13.30
N SER A 145 19.53 9.76 -13.46
CA SER A 145 20.60 10.56 -14.05
C SER A 145 21.85 10.63 -13.16
N LEU A 146 21.68 10.68 -11.84
CA LEU A 146 22.77 10.76 -10.86
C LEU A 146 23.45 9.41 -10.60
N PHE A 147 22.70 8.31 -10.74
CA PHE A 147 23.21 6.95 -10.52
C PHE A 147 22.94 6.04 -11.73
N PRO A 148 23.68 6.22 -12.84
CA PRO A 148 23.48 5.41 -14.05
C PRO A 148 23.79 3.92 -13.85
N THR A 149 24.53 3.57 -12.80
CA THR A 149 24.78 2.19 -12.38
C THR A 149 23.53 1.47 -11.87
N TYR A 150 22.51 2.20 -11.44
CA TYR A 150 21.20 1.67 -11.04
C TYR A 150 20.21 1.76 -12.21
N ASP A 151 20.51 1.01 -13.28
CA ASP A 151 19.63 0.94 -14.44
C ASP A 151 18.37 0.13 -14.08
N LEU A 152 17.36 0.87 -13.57
CA LEU A 152 16.06 0.30 -13.21
C LEU A 152 15.39 -0.36 -14.40
N VAL A 153 15.59 0.20 -15.61
CA VAL A 153 15.05 -0.34 -16.86
C VAL A 153 15.69 -1.69 -17.17
N LYS A 154 17.02 -1.80 -17.02
CA LYS A 154 17.73 -3.05 -17.21
C LYS A 154 17.29 -4.12 -16.21
N LYS A 155 17.17 -3.78 -14.93
CA LYS A 155 16.65 -4.71 -13.90
C LYS A 155 15.19 -5.16 -14.15
N LEU A 156 14.37 -4.28 -14.72
CA LEU A 156 13.00 -4.65 -15.09
C LEU A 156 13.00 -5.58 -16.30
N ASN A 157 13.82 -5.30 -17.31
CA ASN A 157 13.97 -6.15 -18.48
C ASN A 157 14.54 -7.54 -18.10
N ASP A 158 15.57 -7.58 -17.26
CA ASP A 158 16.14 -8.84 -16.77
C ASP A 158 15.10 -9.69 -16.00
N LYS A 159 14.28 -9.04 -15.17
CA LYS A 159 13.16 -9.73 -14.50
C LYS A 159 12.10 -10.20 -15.48
N GLN A 160 11.77 -9.41 -16.48
CA GLN A 160 10.79 -9.76 -17.50
C GLN A 160 11.30 -10.94 -18.38
N GLU A 161 12.58 -10.96 -18.71
CA GLU A 161 13.20 -12.11 -19.37
C GLU A 161 13.18 -13.38 -18.52
N LEU A 162 13.46 -13.26 -17.21
CA LEU A 162 13.37 -14.39 -16.28
C LEU A 162 11.95 -14.93 -16.20
N TYR A 163 10.94 -14.07 -16.12
CA TYR A 163 9.54 -14.47 -16.17
C TYR A 163 9.17 -15.16 -17.48
N ASN A 164 9.62 -14.62 -18.61
CA ASN A 164 9.37 -15.20 -19.93
C ASN A 164 10.06 -16.57 -20.10
N LYS A 165 11.27 -16.72 -19.57
CA LYS A 165 11.98 -18.01 -19.56
C LYS A 165 11.28 -19.05 -18.67
N SER A 166 10.81 -18.64 -17.49
CA SER A 166 10.05 -19.50 -16.59
C SER A 166 8.68 -19.89 -17.16
N ALA A 167 8.00 -18.97 -17.84
CA ALA A 167 6.73 -19.26 -18.50
C ALA A 167 6.88 -20.21 -19.71
N ARG A 168 8.00 -20.12 -20.46
CA ARG A 168 8.29 -21.04 -21.56
C ARG A 168 8.74 -22.41 -21.09
N GLY A 169 9.39 -22.52 -19.92
CA GLY A 169 9.82 -23.79 -19.34
C GLY A 169 8.68 -24.68 -18.82
N GLY A 170 7.46 -24.14 -18.66
CA GLY A 170 6.27 -24.90 -18.25
C GLY A 170 5.49 -25.57 -19.40
N VAL A 171 5.93 -25.42 -20.64
CA VAL A 171 5.23 -25.95 -21.82
C VAL A 171 5.84 -27.27 -22.34
N TYR A 172 6.88 -27.78 -21.72
CA TYR A 172 7.51 -29.07 -22.09
C TYR A 172 7.39 -30.09 -20.94
N LEU A 173 6.16 -30.40 -20.58
CA LEU A 173 5.82 -31.66 -19.90
C LEU A 173 4.62 -32.29 -20.61
#